data_66091efe8e133ff1a439843ca92cf989
#
_entry.id   66091efe8e133ff1a439843ca92cf989
#
_cell.length_a   1.000
_cell.length_b   1.000
_cell.length_c   1.000
_cell.angle_alpha   90.00
_cell.angle_beta   90.00
_cell.angle_gamma   90.00
#
_symmetry.space_group_name_H-M   'P 1'
#
loop_
_entity.id
_entity.type
_entity.pdbx_description
1 polymer ?
#
loop_
_entity_poly.entity_id
_entity_poly.type
_entity_poly.pdbx_seq_one_letter_code
_entity_poly.pdbx_strand_id
1 'polypeptide(L)'
;FPTRRSSDLADCYGRTVGEIEEMTGIQYRHLHVVGGGANAAYLNQLTASSTRKTVLAGPTEATAVGNLMVQMMAKGVWIDLKAARQCVYDSFEIQVYEP
;
A
#
# COMPACT_ATOMS: atom_id res chain seq x y z
N PHE A 1 -2.67 -1.65 21.38
CA PHE A 1 -1.96 -0.51 21.93
C PHE A 1 -0.83 -0.09 21.03
N PRO A 2 -0.61 1.23 20.91
CA PRO A 2 0.57 1.72 20.24
C PRO A 2 1.78 1.31 21.06
N THR A 3 2.61 0.46 20.48
CA THR A 3 3.83 0.06 21.13
C THR A 3 4.97 0.94 20.62
N ARG A 4 6.02 1.05 21.42
CA ARG A 4 7.27 1.68 21.03
C ARG A 4 7.79 1.06 19.71
N ARG A 5 7.59 -0.26 19.55
CA ARG A 5 7.98 -0.99 18.35
C ARG A 5 7.23 -0.48 17.10
N SER A 6 5.93 -0.18 17.23
CA SER A 6 5.16 0.37 16.11
C SER A 6 5.65 1.76 15.71
N SER A 7 5.95 2.62 16.68
CA SER A 7 6.56 3.94 16.43
C SER A 7 7.91 3.80 15.73
N ASP A 8 8.76 2.88 16.21
CA ASP A 8 10.08 2.67 15.64
C ASP A 8 10.00 2.16 14.20
N LEU A 9 9.04 1.28 13.90
CA LEU A 9 8.80 0.80 12.54
C LEU A 9 8.32 1.91 11.63
N ALA A 10 7.38 2.74 12.09
CA ALA A 10 6.87 3.85 11.30
C ALA A 10 7.98 4.85 10.98
N ASP A 11 8.86 5.14 11.93
CA ASP A 11 10.01 6.01 11.73
C ASP A 11 10.99 5.41 10.72
N CYS A 12 11.20 4.10 10.80
CA CYS A 12 12.05 3.38 9.84
C CYS A 12 11.48 3.48 8.43
N TYR A 13 10.18 3.31 8.28
CA TYR A 13 9.50 3.46 6.98
C TYR A 13 9.66 4.88 6.45
N GLY A 14 9.49 5.89 7.31
CA GLY A 14 9.67 7.28 6.91
C GLY A 14 11.07 7.56 6.37
N ARG A 15 12.09 7.06 7.06
CA ARG A 15 13.48 7.20 6.62
C ARG A 15 13.74 6.47 5.31
N THR A 16 13.26 5.25 5.19
CA THR A 16 13.46 4.43 3.99
C THR A 16 12.80 5.08 2.77
N VAL A 17 11.57 5.57 2.92
CA VAL A 17 10.87 6.25 1.84
C VAL A 17 11.63 7.53 1.44
N GLY A 18 12.12 8.29 2.43
CA GLY A 18 12.93 9.48 2.16
C GLY A 18 14.19 9.16 1.39
N GLU A 19 14.89 8.09 1.75
CA GLU A 19 16.08 7.63 1.03
C GLU A 19 15.76 7.23 -0.41
N ILE A 20 14.65 6.53 -0.63
CA ILE A 20 14.21 6.14 -1.97
C ILE A 20 13.89 7.37 -2.80
N GLU A 21 13.20 8.35 -2.25
CA GLU A 21 12.90 9.60 -2.93
C GLU A 21 14.17 10.36 -3.32
N GLU A 22 15.14 10.38 -2.42
CA GLU A 22 16.43 11.02 -2.67
C GLU A 22 17.21 10.32 -3.79
N MET A 23 17.21 8.99 -3.80
CA MET A 23 17.89 8.18 -4.81
C MET A 23 17.24 8.28 -6.19
N THR A 24 15.92 8.34 -6.23
CA THR A 24 15.18 8.35 -7.50
C THR A 24 14.89 9.77 -8.01
N GLY A 25 14.93 10.76 -7.14
CA GLY A 25 14.55 12.13 -7.47
C GLY A 25 13.05 12.32 -7.64
N ILE A 26 12.25 11.34 -7.22
CA ILE A 26 10.80 11.34 -7.37
C ILE A 26 10.16 11.49 -6.00
N GLN A 27 9.21 12.42 -5.86
CA GLN A 27 8.41 12.52 -4.65
C GLN A 27 7.11 11.77 -4.84
N TYR A 28 6.86 10.79 -3.96
CA TYR A 28 5.65 9.98 -3.99
C TYR A 28 4.59 10.60 -3.09
N ARG A 29 3.33 10.53 -3.49
CA ARG A 29 2.21 11.06 -2.71
C ARG A 29 1.48 9.99 -1.93
N HIS A 30 1.55 8.76 -2.40
CA HIS A 30 0.82 7.63 -1.84
C HIS A 30 1.76 6.49 -1.52
N LEU A 31 1.46 5.78 -0.45
CA LEU A 31 2.17 4.58 -0.05
C LEU A 31 1.15 3.45 0.05
N HIS A 32 1.37 2.40 -0.73
CA HIS A 32 0.48 1.24 -0.70
C HIS A 32 1.03 0.19 0.24
N VAL A 33 0.21 -0.23 1.19
CA VAL A 33 0.52 -1.32 2.11
C VAL A 33 -0.37 -2.50 1.76
N VAL A 34 0.23 -3.62 1.39
CA VAL A 34 -0.49 -4.81 0.93
C VAL A 34 -0.12 -6.03 1.77
N GLY A 35 -0.94 -7.08 1.67
CA GLY A 35 -0.72 -8.29 2.43
C GLY A 35 -1.16 -8.15 3.89
N GLY A 36 -0.64 -9.02 4.76
CA GLY A 36 -1.03 -9.07 6.16
C GLY A 36 -0.79 -7.77 6.93
N GLY A 37 0.23 -7.00 6.55
CA GLY A 37 0.52 -5.70 7.17
C GLY A 37 -0.58 -4.67 7.03
N ALA A 38 -1.46 -4.81 6.02
CA ALA A 38 -2.56 -3.89 5.80
C ALA A 38 -3.59 -3.88 6.94
N ASN A 39 -3.61 -4.91 7.78
CA ASN A 39 -4.54 -5.00 8.91
C ASN A 39 -4.06 -4.24 10.16
N ALA A 40 -2.83 -3.75 10.17
CA ALA A 40 -2.27 -3.04 11.32
C ALA A 40 -2.65 -1.55 11.28
N ALA A 41 -3.90 -1.24 11.59
CA ALA A 41 -4.45 0.11 11.48
C ALA A 41 -3.62 1.18 12.20
N TYR A 42 -3.16 0.89 13.41
CA TYR A 42 -2.37 1.84 14.18
C TYR A 42 -1.02 2.11 13.51
N LEU A 43 -0.35 1.06 13.07
CA LEU A 43 0.93 1.19 12.37
C LEU A 43 0.75 1.95 11.04
N ASN A 44 -0.33 1.69 10.32
CA ASN A 44 -0.63 2.39 9.07
C ASN A 44 -0.82 3.89 9.29
N GLN A 45 -1.52 4.27 10.38
CA GLN A 45 -1.68 5.68 10.72
C GLN A 45 -0.36 6.33 11.12
N LEU A 46 0.46 5.64 11.89
CA LEU A 46 1.80 6.13 12.24
C LEU A 46 2.68 6.28 10.99
N THR A 47 2.57 5.32 10.07
CA THR A 47 3.31 5.37 8.81
C THR A 47 2.89 6.57 7.97
N ALA A 48 1.59 6.83 7.86
CA ALA A 48 1.09 8.00 7.16
C ALA A 48 1.66 9.29 7.76
N SER A 49 1.67 9.40 9.08
CA SER A 49 2.20 10.57 9.79
C SER A 49 3.71 10.71 9.61
N SER A 50 4.46 9.61 9.71
CA SER A 50 5.92 9.63 9.60
C SER A 50 6.40 9.91 8.19
N THR A 51 5.71 9.38 7.18
CA THR A 51 6.09 9.57 5.77
C THR A 51 5.50 10.85 5.19
N ARG A 52 4.51 11.43 5.85
CA ARG A 52 3.71 12.58 5.36
C ARG A 52 3.02 12.26 4.03
N LYS A 53 2.60 11.01 3.87
CA LYS A 53 1.94 10.53 2.66
C LYS A 53 0.63 9.86 3.02
N THR A 54 -0.27 9.82 2.05
CA THR A 54 -1.51 9.05 2.20
C THR A 54 -1.17 7.57 2.09
N VAL A 55 -1.55 6.78 3.08
CA VAL A 55 -1.35 5.34 3.09
C VAL A 55 -2.65 4.66 2.64
N LEU A 56 -2.54 3.84 1.61
CA LEU A 56 -3.64 3.01 1.10
C LEU A 56 -3.37 1.57 1.50
N ALA A 57 -4.14 1.08 2.44
CA ALA A 57 -3.92 -0.25 3.03
C ALA A 57 -4.92 -1.27 2.48
N GLY A 58 -4.40 -2.30 1.82
CA GLY A 58 -5.14 -3.39 1.21
C GLY A 58 -4.83 -3.57 -0.26
N PRO A 59 -5.23 -4.67 -0.87
CA PRO A 59 -5.90 -5.81 -0.22
C PRO A 59 -4.93 -6.64 0.63
N THR A 60 -5.43 -7.31 1.66
CA THR A 60 -4.60 -8.12 2.56
C THR A 60 -4.08 -9.38 1.87
N GLU A 61 -4.82 -9.92 0.92
CA GLU A 61 -4.46 -11.12 0.15
C GLU A 61 -3.89 -10.74 -1.22
N ALA A 62 -2.99 -9.78 -1.25
CA ALA A 62 -2.49 -9.20 -2.50
C ALA A 62 -1.84 -10.22 -3.44
N THR A 63 -1.10 -11.21 -2.90
CA THR A 63 -0.45 -12.22 -3.73
C THR A 63 -1.47 -13.07 -4.48
N ALA A 64 -2.50 -13.56 -3.79
CA ALA A 64 -3.55 -14.37 -4.41
C ALA A 64 -4.35 -13.54 -5.41
N VAL A 65 -4.69 -12.30 -5.06
CA VAL A 65 -5.40 -11.40 -5.96
C VAL A 65 -4.57 -11.11 -7.22
N GLY A 66 -3.28 -10.86 -7.06
CA GLY A 66 -2.38 -10.60 -8.19
C GLY A 66 -2.28 -11.79 -9.14
N ASN A 67 -2.15 -13.00 -8.60
CA ASN A 67 -2.12 -14.22 -9.41
C ASN A 67 -3.41 -14.40 -10.20
N LEU A 68 -4.55 -14.18 -9.55
CA LEU A 68 -5.84 -14.28 -10.21
C LEU A 68 -5.99 -13.23 -11.31
N MET A 69 -5.55 -12.00 -11.06
CA MET A 69 -5.58 -10.93 -12.04
C MET A 69 -4.80 -11.27 -13.29
N VAL A 70 -3.61 -11.82 -13.15
CA VAL A 70 -2.76 -12.23 -14.30
C VAL A 70 -3.48 -13.27 -15.14
N GLN A 71 -4.08 -14.28 -14.50
CA GLN A 71 -4.83 -15.31 -15.20
C GLN A 71 -6.05 -14.74 -15.94
N MET A 72 -6.77 -13.85 -15.30
CA MET A 72 -7.95 -13.22 -15.90
C MET A 72 -7.58 -12.31 -17.07
N MET A 73 -6.47 -11.59 -16.97
CA MET A 73 -5.94 -10.78 -18.07
C MET A 73 -5.59 -11.67 -19.28
N ALA A 74 -4.97 -12.81 -19.03
CA ALA A 74 -4.63 -13.78 -20.08
C ALA A 74 -5.89 -14.32 -20.78
N LYS A 75 -7.03 -14.35 -20.09
CA LYS A 75 -8.32 -14.74 -20.65
C LYS A 75 -9.09 -13.58 -21.31
N GLY A 76 -8.52 -12.38 -21.30
CA GLY A 76 -9.13 -11.22 -21.93
C GLY A 76 -10.24 -10.57 -21.14
N VAL A 77 -10.30 -10.79 -19.82
CA VAL A 77 -11.33 -10.17 -18.96
C VAL A 77 -11.16 -8.65 -18.88
N TRP A 78 -9.91 -8.18 -18.85
CA TRP A 78 -9.62 -6.75 -18.87
C TRP A 78 -8.74 -6.39 -20.05
N ILE A 79 -8.92 -5.17 -20.55
CA ILE A 79 -8.15 -4.67 -21.69
C ILE A 79 -6.70 -4.45 -21.33
N ASP A 80 -6.42 -3.92 -20.12
CA ASP A 80 -5.07 -3.60 -19.67
C ASP A 80 -4.94 -3.70 -18.16
N LEU A 81 -3.71 -3.50 -17.67
CA LEU A 81 -3.40 -3.56 -16.24
C LEU A 81 -4.13 -2.47 -15.44
N LYS A 82 -4.30 -1.29 -16.02
CA LYS A 82 -4.99 -0.19 -15.36
C LYS A 82 -6.45 -0.55 -15.05
N ALA A 83 -7.14 -1.17 -16.00
CA ALA A 83 -8.51 -1.63 -15.81
C ALA A 83 -8.59 -2.71 -14.74
N ALA A 84 -7.62 -3.65 -14.72
CA ALA A 84 -7.54 -4.69 -13.71
C ALA A 84 -7.32 -4.10 -12.32
N ARG A 85 -6.42 -3.15 -12.18
CA ARG A 85 -6.15 -2.47 -10.90
C ARG A 85 -7.37 -1.71 -10.39
N GLN A 86 -8.10 -1.04 -11.26
CA GLN A 86 -9.31 -0.33 -10.88
C GLN A 86 -10.39 -1.30 -10.39
N CYS A 87 -10.51 -2.45 -11.04
CA CYS A 87 -11.44 -3.49 -10.62
C CYS A 87 -11.10 -3.99 -9.20
N VAL A 88 -9.83 -4.21 -8.91
CA VAL A 88 -9.40 -4.60 -7.56
C VAL A 88 -9.73 -3.52 -6.54
N TYR A 89 -9.44 -2.27 -6.86
CA TYR A 89 -9.73 -1.16 -5.96
C TYR A 89 -11.23 -1.07 -5.64
N ASP A 90 -12.08 -1.29 -6.64
CA ASP A 90 -13.53 -1.22 -6.48
C ASP A 90 -14.11 -2.46 -5.77
N SER A 91 -13.44 -3.60 -5.90
CA SER A 91 -13.96 -4.89 -5.39
C SER A 91 -13.50 -5.21 -3.96
N PHE A 92 -12.37 -4.68 -3.54
CA PHE A 92 -11.80 -4.94 -2.22
C PHE A 92 -11.80 -3.66 -1.39
N GLU A 93 -11.99 -3.83 -0.09
CA GLU A 93 -11.96 -2.71 0.83
C GLU A 93 -10.52 -2.23 1.01
N ILE A 94 -10.25 -0.99 0.60
CA ILE A 94 -8.96 -0.35 0.77
C ILE A 94 -9.13 0.75 1.81
N GLN A 95 -8.38 0.65 2.91
CA GLN A 95 -8.42 1.65 3.96
C GLN A 95 -7.45 2.78 3.63
N VAL A 96 -7.90 4.02 3.79
CA VAL A 96 -7.11 5.21 3.50
C VAL A 96 -6.72 5.88 4.81
N TYR A 97 -5.42 6.12 4.99
CA TYR A 97 -4.88 6.81 6.15
C TYR A 97 -4.18 8.08 5.71
N GLU A 98 -4.67 9.21 6.19
CA GLU A 98 -4.09 10.51 5.88
C GLU A 98 -3.07 10.91 6.95
N PRO A 99 -1.99 11.62 6.56
CA PRO A 99 -0.99 12.07 7.52
C PRO A 99 -1.52 13.02 8.58
#